data_915269a2ac347d5dce7e289e3e8d7949
#
_entry.id   915269a2ac347d5dce7e289e3e8d7949
#
_cell.length_a   1.000
_cell.length_b   1.000
_cell.length_c   1.000
_cell.angle_alpha   90.00
_cell.angle_beta   90.00
_cell.angle_gamma   90.00
#
_symmetry.space_group_name_H-M   'P 1'
#
loop_
_entity.id
_entity.type
_entity.pdbx_description
1 polymer ?
#
loop_
_entity_poly.entity_id
_entity_poly.type
_entity_poly.pdbx_seq_one_letter_code
_entity_poly.pdbx_strand_id
1 'polypeptide(L)'
;MSDYLIAEGFEVIASVSGVQNARRLTLGQADLWVTDGAVGPLVAEEEHGITGLKPALVFRETPMYLAVSNETDKAVVDELQQAIDEARDAGELSAILAQYRQ
;
A
#
# COMPACT_ATOMS: atom_id res chain seq x y z
N MET A 1 7.47 -4.91 7.97
CA MET A 1 7.28 -5.89 6.86
C MET A 1 8.49 -6.81 6.69
N SER A 2 9.70 -6.27 6.67
CA SER A 2 10.91 -7.09 6.55
C SER A 2 11.05 -8.14 7.65
N ASP A 3 10.77 -7.77 8.89
CA ASP A 3 10.85 -8.69 10.03
C ASP A 3 9.92 -9.90 9.89
N TYR A 4 8.73 -9.67 9.37
CA TYR A 4 7.77 -10.75 9.11
C TYR A 4 8.33 -11.75 8.09
N LEU A 5 8.85 -11.24 6.98
CA LEU A 5 9.38 -12.09 5.91
C LEU A 5 10.63 -12.85 6.36
N ILE A 6 11.50 -12.22 7.12
CA ILE A 6 12.69 -12.87 7.69
C ILE A 6 12.27 -14.01 8.62
N ALA A 7 11.27 -13.78 9.46
CA ALA A 7 10.75 -14.80 10.38
C ALA A 7 10.16 -16.00 9.64
N GLU A 8 9.59 -15.78 8.45
CA GLU A 8 9.04 -16.85 7.61
C GLU A 8 10.12 -17.57 6.75
N GLY A 9 11.38 -17.19 6.88
CA GLY A 9 12.48 -17.87 6.22
C GLY A 9 12.86 -17.33 4.85
N PHE A 10 12.35 -16.16 4.46
CA PHE A 10 12.71 -15.53 3.19
C PHE A 10 14.02 -14.77 3.28
N GLU A 11 14.79 -14.78 2.20
CA GLU A 11 15.96 -13.94 2.04
C GLU A 11 15.49 -12.53 1.63
N VAL A 12 15.77 -11.55 2.47
CA VAL A 12 15.25 -10.19 2.33
C VAL A 12 16.37 -9.19 2.17
N ILE A 13 16.26 -8.33 1.16
CA ILE A 13 17.10 -7.15 1.00
C ILE A 13 16.27 -5.96 1.49
N ALA A 14 16.61 -5.43 2.66
CA ALA A 14 15.94 -4.26 3.21
C ALA A 14 16.51 -2.97 2.61
N SER A 15 15.64 -1.99 2.38
CA SER A 15 16.07 -0.68 1.92
C SER A 15 15.22 0.41 2.57
N VAL A 16 15.72 1.65 2.53
CA VAL A 16 15.03 2.80 3.12
C VAL A 16 14.13 3.52 2.11
N SER A 17 14.12 3.09 0.86
CA SER A 17 13.38 3.74 -0.22
C SER A 17 12.68 2.73 -1.11
N GLY A 18 11.38 2.91 -1.31
CA GLY A 18 10.60 2.10 -2.25
C GLY A 18 11.07 2.23 -3.70
N VAL A 19 11.65 3.37 -4.07
CA VAL A 19 12.20 3.63 -5.40
C VAL A 19 13.37 2.69 -5.69
N GLN A 20 14.29 2.54 -4.74
CA GLN A 20 15.41 1.62 -4.87
C GLN A 20 14.93 0.20 -5.08
N ASN A 21 13.88 -0.20 -4.39
CA ASN A 21 13.31 -1.53 -4.50
C ASN A 21 12.74 -1.80 -5.89
N ALA A 22 12.01 -0.84 -6.45
CA ALA A 22 11.48 -0.95 -7.80
C ALA A 22 12.60 -1.05 -8.85
N ARG A 23 13.66 -0.27 -8.69
CA ARG A 23 14.83 -0.33 -9.57
C ARG A 23 15.58 -1.65 -9.48
N ARG A 24 15.75 -2.18 -8.27
CA ARG A 24 16.39 -3.49 -8.07
C ARG A 24 15.63 -4.59 -8.79
N LEU A 25 14.32 -4.54 -8.74
CA LEU A 25 13.49 -5.48 -9.48
C LEU A 25 13.72 -5.37 -10.99
N THR A 26 13.73 -4.15 -11.51
CA THR A 26 13.97 -3.87 -12.94
C THR A 26 15.34 -4.33 -13.41
N LEU A 27 16.38 -4.18 -12.57
CA LEU A 27 17.75 -4.55 -12.89
C LEU A 27 18.06 -6.04 -12.64
N GLY A 28 17.09 -6.82 -12.19
CA GLY A 28 17.30 -8.23 -11.89
C GLY A 28 18.06 -8.50 -10.59
N GLN A 29 18.23 -7.50 -9.73
CA GLN A 29 18.89 -7.64 -8.44
C GLN A 29 17.97 -8.21 -7.36
N ALA A 30 16.67 -8.21 -7.60
CA ALA A 30 15.67 -8.83 -6.76
C ALA A 30 14.63 -9.50 -7.65
N ASP A 31 14.08 -10.61 -7.19
CA ASP A 31 13.08 -11.36 -7.93
C ASP A 31 11.68 -10.83 -7.71
N LEU A 32 11.42 -10.33 -6.49
CA LEU A 32 10.12 -9.84 -6.05
C LEU A 32 10.30 -8.56 -5.22
N TRP A 33 9.31 -7.69 -5.32
CA TRP A 33 9.21 -6.47 -4.51
C TRP A 33 7.96 -6.55 -3.64
N VAL A 34 8.15 -6.43 -2.34
CA VAL A 34 7.06 -6.40 -1.36
C VAL A 34 6.64 -4.95 -1.15
N THR A 35 5.40 -4.64 -1.50
CA THR A 35 4.87 -3.29 -1.40
C THR A 35 3.35 -3.33 -1.28
N ASP A 36 2.74 -2.16 -1.08
CA ASP A 36 1.30 -1.99 -1.18
C ASP A 36 0.88 -2.15 -2.65
N GLY A 37 -0.07 -3.03 -2.90
CA GLY A 37 -0.46 -3.40 -4.26
C GLY A 37 -1.15 -2.29 -5.06
N ALA A 38 -1.74 -1.29 -4.38
CA ALA A 38 -2.40 -0.17 -5.06
C ALA A 38 -1.44 0.99 -5.33
N VAL A 39 -0.65 1.37 -4.33
CA VAL A 39 0.17 2.58 -4.35
C VAL A 39 1.56 2.31 -4.91
N GLY A 40 2.18 1.19 -4.58
CA GLY A 40 3.55 0.89 -4.99
C GLY A 40 3.77 0.94 -6.50
N PRO A 41 3.03 0.15 -7.29
CA PRO A 41 3.16 0.18 -8.76
C PRO A 41 2.83 1.54 -9.37
N LEU A 42 1.83 2.24 -8.85
CA LEU A 42 1.43 3.55 -9.34
C LEU A 42 2.54 4.58 -9.16
N VAL A 43 3.15 4.65 -7.98
CA VAL A 43 4.26 5.56 -7.70
C VAL A 43 5.48 5.23 -8.57
N ALA A 44 5.79 3.97 -8.75
CA ALA A 44 6.89 3.54 -9.60
C ALA A 44 6.68 4.01 -11.04
N GLU A 45 5.46 3.91 -11.57
CA GLU A 45 5.14 4.35 -12.93
C GLU A 45 5.16 5.88 -13.06
N GLU A 46 4.43 6.59 -12.21
CA GLU A 46 4.25 8.03 -12.33
C GLU A 46 5.52 8.83 -12.04
N GLU A 47 6.28 8.44 -11.03
CA GLU A 47 7.45 9.20 -10.60
C GLU A 47 8.75 8.72 -11.24
N HIS A 48 8.83 7.46 -11.66
CA HIS A 48 10.08 6.85 -12.11
C HIS A 48 9.99 6.14 -13.46
N GLY A 49 8.82 6.14 -14.09
CA GLY A 49 8.64 5.55 -15.41
C GLY A 49 8.79 4.02 -15.44
N ILE A 50 8.70 3.36 -14.31
CA ILE A 50 8.79 1.90 -14.22
C ILE A 50 7.41 1.31 -14.44
N THR A 51 7.25 0.55 -15.52
CA THR A 51 5.96 -0.06 -15.92
C THR A 51 6.06 -1.57 -15.99
N GLY A 52 4.92 -2.23 -16.20
CA GLY A 52 4.87 -3.68 -16.38
C GLY A 52 4.96 -4.48 -15.09
N LEU A 53 4.82 -3.84 -13.94
CA LEU A 53 4.79 -4.52 -12.65
C LEU A 53 3.46 -5.25 -12.48
N LYS A 54 3.52 -6.53 -12.10
CA LYS A 54 2.34 -7.36 -11.91
C LYS A 54 2.31 -7.93 -10.50
N PRO A 55 1.13 -8.01 -9.86
CA PRO A 55 1.03 -8.70 -8.58
C PRO A 55 1.26 -10.19 -8.78
N ALA A 56 2.23 -10.74 -8.05
CA ALA A 56 2.50 -12.18 -8.04
C ALA A 56 1.73 -12.89 -6.93
N LEU A 57 1.63 -12.26 -5.76
CA LEU A 57 0.98 -12.83 -4.59
C LEU A 57 0.53 -11.72 -3.63
N VAL A 58 -0.71 -11.81 -3.18
CA VAL A 58 -1.19 -11.04 -2.03
C VAL A 58 -1.14 -11.95 -0.82
N PHE A 59 -0.20 -11.69 0.10
CA PHE A 59 -0.02 -12.57 1.26
C PHE A 59 -0.55 -11.98 2.56
N ARG A 60 -0.93 -10.72 2.56
CA ARG A 60 -1.45 -10.03 3.73
C ARG A 60 -2.36 -8.88 3.33
N GLU A 61 -3.50 -8.78 3.99
CA GLU A 61 -4.37 -7.63 3.92
C GLU A 61 -4.34 -6.93 5.27
N THR A 62 -4.08 -5.62 5.25
CA THR A 62 -3.98 -4.82 6.47
C THR A 62 -4.96 -3.67 6.40
N PRO A 63 -5.81 -3.50 7.42
CA PRO A 63 -6.71 -2.35 7.46
C PRO A 63 -5.94 -1.04 7.57
N MET A 64 -6.43 -0.01 6.91
CA MET A 64 -5.86 1.33 6.98
C MET A 64 -6.80 2.24 7.76
N TYR A 65 -6.21 3.17 8.49
CA TYR A 65 -6.94 4.05 9.40
C TYR A 65 -6.62 5.51 9.09
N LEU A 66 -7.63 6.35 9.24
CA LEU A 66 -7.43 7.79 9.27
C LEU A 66 -6.97 8.19 10.67
N ALA A 67 -5.77 8.73 10.79
CA ALA A 67 -5.22 9.18 12.07
C ALA A 67 -5.64 10.61 12.36
N VAL A 68 -6.09 10.85 13.57
CA VAL A 68 -6.44 12.20 14.05
C VAL A 68 -5.68 12.50 15.33
N SER A 69 -5.53 13.80 15.65
CA SER A 69 -4.89 14.22 16.89
C SER A 69 -5.67 13.72 18.11
N ASN A 70 -4.95 13.37 19.19
CA ASN A 70 -5.55 13.02 20.48
C ASN A 70 -6.42 14.13 21.07
N GLU A 71 -6.19 15.39 20.62
CA GLU A 71 -6.96 16.55 21.07
C GLU A 71 -8.25 16.76 20.29
N THR A 72 -8.50 15.95 19.28
CA THR A 72 -9.73 16.04 18.46
C THR A 72 -10.94 15.64 19.30
N ASP A 73 -11.99 16.46 19.29
CA ASP A 73 -13.23 16.15 19.99
C ASP A 73 -13.82 14.83 19.52
N LYS A 74 -14.33 14.05 20.46
CA LYS A 74 -14.95 12.76 20.15
C LYS A 74 -16.10 12.90 19.15
N ALA A 75 -16.88 13.98 19.23
CA ALA A 75 -17.98 14.22 18.29
C ALA A 75 -17.48 14.31 16.84
N VAL A 76 -16.33 14.94 16.60
CA VAL A 76 -15.71 15.02 15.27
C VAL A 76 -15.23 13.65 14.82
N VAL A 77 -14.60 12.88 15.70
CA VAL A 77 -14.15 11.51 15.40
C VAL A 77 -15.34 10.63 15.01
N ASP A 78 -16.42 10.70 15.76
CA ASP A 78 -17.64 9.92 15.51
C ASP A 78 -18.28 10.30 14.15
N GLU A 79 -18.30 11.58 13.82
CA GLU A 79 -18.81 12.05 12.52
C GLU A 79 -17.93 11.56 11.36
N LEU A 80 -16.61 11.58 11.51
CA LEU A 80 -15.69 11.07 10.50
C LEU A 80 -15.86 9.56 10.33
N GLN A 81 -15.99 8.83 11.42
CA GLN A 81 -16.21 7.39 11.37
C GLN A 81 -17.51 7.05 10.65
N GLN A 82 -18.59 7.78 10.96
CA GLN A 82 -19.87 7.59 10.31
C GLN A 82 -19.79 7.90 8.81
N ALA A 83 -19.12 8.98 8.42
CA ALA A 83 -18.93 9.34 7.03
C ALA A 83 -18.14 8.28 6.25
N ILE A 84 -17.09 7.73 6.86
CA ILE A 84 -16.30 6.65 6.25
C ILE A 84 -17.14 5.38 6.10
N ASP A 85 -17.91 5.02 7.11
CA ASP A 85 -18.79 3.86 7.08
C ASP A 85 -19.85 3.97 5.98
N GLU A 86 -20.48 5.15 5.85
CA GLU A 86 -21.46 5.42 4.81
C GLU A 86 -20.83 5.37 3.41
N ALA A 87 -19.66 5.95 3.23
CA ALA A 87 -18.94 5.93 1.95
C ALA A 87 -18.55 4.49 1.56
N ARG A 88 -18.10 3.69 2.51
CA ARG A 88 -17.76 2.30 2.28
C ARG A 88 -19.00 1.51 1.86
N ASP A 89 -20.11 1.65 2.60
CA ASP A 89 -21.34 0.91 2.35
C ASP A 89 -22.00 1.30 1.03
N ALA A 90 -21.80 2.56 0.60
CA ALA A 90 -22.26 3.04 -0.71
C ALA A 90 -21.35 2.63 -1.88
N GLY A 91 -20.21 1.97 -1.61
CA GLY A 91 -19.27 1.55 -2.63
C GLY A 91 -18.34 2.64 -3.15
N GLU A 92 -18.31 3.81 -2.53
CA GLU A 92 -17.48 4.94 -2.95
C GLU A 92 -15.99 4.65 -2.78
N LEU A 93 -15.59 3.99 -1.69
CA LEU A 93 -14.20 3.64 -1.45
C LEU A 93 -13.70 2.63 -2.48
N SER A 94 -14.52 1.65 -2.84
CA SER A 94 -14.19 0.68 -3.87
C SER A 94 -14.04 1.33 -5.24
N ALA A 95 -14.89 2.31 -5.56
CA ALA A 95 -14.83 3.06 -6.80
C ALA A 95 -13.54 3.90 -6.90
N ILE A 96 -13.14 4.54 -5.81
CA ILE A 96 -11.89 5.31 -5.76
C ILE A 96 -10.70 4.36 -5.93
N LEU A 97 -10.68 3.25 -5.23
CA LEU A 97 -9.58 2.29 -5.31
C LEU A 97 -9.43 1.72 -6.73
N ALA A 98 -10.53 1.49 -7.43
CA ALA A 98 -10.51 1.00 -8.80
C ALA A 98 -9.81 1.96 -9.77
N GLN A 99 -9.80 3.27 -9.49
CA GLN A 99 -9.08 4.27 -10.31
C GLN A 99 -7.57 4.14 -10.21
N TYR A 100 -7.05 3.55 -9.12
CA TYR A 100 -5.62 3.39 -8.85
C TYR A 100 -5.12 1.97 -9.17
N ARG A 101 -6.00 1.04 -9.44
CA ARG A 101 -5.63 -0.32 -9.88
C ARG A 101 -5.38 -0.33 -11.37
N GLN A 102 -4.32 -0.98 -11.74
CA GLN A 102 -3.94 -1.15 -13.14
C GLN A 102 -4.21 -2.59 -13.60
#